data_ca6984809d3d54423f4f85dd3d8e053e
#
_entry.id   ca6984809d3d54423f4f85dd3d8e053e
#
_cell.length_a   1.000
_cell.length_b   1.000
_cell.length_c   1.000
_cell.angle_alpha   90.00
_cell.angle_beta   90.00
_cell.angle_gamma   90.00
#
_symmetry.space_group_name_H-M   'P 1'
#
loop_
_entity.id
_entity.type
_entity.pdbx_description
1 polymer ?
#
loop_
_entity_poly.entity_id
_entity_poly.type
_entity_poly.pdbx_seq_one_letter_code
_entity_poly.pdbx_strand_id
1 'polypeptide(L)'
;MPQDYWGRIVYILQTRGMSYLNGARNTMIIALVSTLIGCIIGFAVGIVQTIPVSKNDNILKRAFLFVVRLILNIYVEVFRGTPMMAQAMFIYFGSAALFNINMSMWFAAFFIVSINTGAYMAETVRGGILSIDPGQTEGAKAIGMTHVQMMLYVILPQALRNIMPQIGNNLIINIKDTCVLSVIGIVELFYATKSVAGALYTYFEAFTVAMVMYFVLTFTCSRLLRLWEKKLDGSDNYDLATTDTLTHTSGLYSYPGDSSSSLRNEKTAAGQRDSAAGSAGSNEAGADPDFRKERDR
;
A
#
# COMPACT_ATOMS: atom_id res chain seq x y z
N MET A 1 -7.75 7.34 41.98
CA MET A 1 -7.14 7.57 40.65
C MET A 1 -6.37 8.89 40.71
N PRO A 2 -5.15 8.99 40.18
CA PRO A 2 -4.41 10.26 40.15
C PRO A 2 -5.20 11.35 39.40
N GLN A 3 -4.99 12.61 39.81
CA GLN A 3 -5.69 13.75 39.19
C GLN A 3 -4.94 14.27 37.94
N ASP A 4 -3.63 14.05 37.89
CA ASP A 4 -2.77 14.48 36.81
C ASP A 4 -2.78 13.49 35.61
N TYR A 5 -2.56 14.03 34.44
CA TYR A 5 -2.58 13.28 33.16
C TYR A 5 -1.56 12.13 33.14
N TRP A 6 -0.32 12.41 33.51
CA TRP A 6 0.74 11.40 33.50
C TRP A 6 0.52 10.31 34.56
N GLY A 7 0.05 10.68 35.76
CA GLY A 7 -0.31 9.71 36.78
C GLY A 7 -1.45 8.79 36.36
N ARG A 8 -2.43 9.29 35.58
CA ARG A 8 -3.49 8.45 35.00
C ARG A 8 -2.95 7.47 33.98
N ILE A 9 -2.03 7.87 33.11
CA ILE A 9 -1.38 6.96 32.15
C ILE A 9 -0.63 5.84 32.90
N VAL A 10 0.17 6.19 33.91
CA VAL A 10 0.89 5.19 34.70
C VAL A 10 -0.07 4.26 35.41
N TYR A 11 -1.14 4.78 36.00
CA TYR A 11 -2.18 3.98 36.62
C TYR A 11 -2.85 3.00 35.66
N ILE A 12 -3.20 3.44 34.44
CA ILE A 12 -3.77 2.60 33.36
C ILE A 12 -2.80 1.48 33.01
N LEU A 13 -1.51 1.79 32.83
CA LEU A 13 -0.50 0.79 32.48
C LEU A 13 -0.30 -0.24 33.59
N GLN A 14 -0.29 0.18 34.85
CA GLN A 14 -0.15 -0.73 36.00
C GLN A 14 -1.37 -1.62 36.20
N THR A 15 -2.58 -1.09 36.03
CA THR A 15 -3.81 -1.82 36.34
C THR A 15 -4.38 -2.59 35.14
N ARG A 16 -4.18 -2.11 33.93
CA ARG A 16 -4.76 -2.62 32.68
C ARG A 16 -3.74 -2.94 31.58
N GLY A 17 -2.44 -2.87 31.88
CA GLY A 17 -1.38 -3.13 30.91
C GLY A 17 -1.48 -4.49 30.20
N MET A 18 -1.87 -5.55 30.95
CA MET A 18 -2.09 -6.87 30.36
C MET A 18 -3.23 -6.90 29.33
N SER A 19 -4.28 -6.10 29.51
CA SER A 19 -5.36 -5.97 28.50
C SER A 19 -4.83 -5.37 27.21
N TYR A 20 -3.98 -4.36 27.29
CA TYR A 20 -3.33 -3.75 26.13
C TYR A 20 -2.36 -4.72 25.45
N LEU A 21 -1.53 -5.45 26.20
CA LEU A 21 -0.60 -6.43 25.65
C LEU A 21 -1.33 -7.58 24.95
N ASN A 22 -2.40 -8.10 25.55
CA ASN A 22 -3.23 -9.11 24.92
C ASN A 22 -3.92 -8.58 23.66
N GLY A 23 -4.43 -7.34 23.69
CA GLY A 23 -4.96 -6.66 22.53
C GLY A 23 -3.94 -6.51 21.42
N ALA A 24 -2.73 -6.05 21.73
CA ALA A 24 -1.62 -5.92 20.80
C ALA A 24 -1.21 -7.26 20.17
N ARG A 25 -1.13 -8.31 21.00
CA ARG A 25 -0.87 -9.68 20.52
C ARG A 25 -1.93 -10.13 19.52
N ASN A 26 -3.21 -9.92 19.83
CA ASN A 26 -4.32 -10.31 18.96
C ASN A 26 -4.29 -9.52 17.65
N THR A 27 -4.04 -8.21 17.71
CA THR A 27 -3.79 -7.35 16.53
C THR A 27 -2.71 -7.94 15.64
N MET A 28 -1.56 -8.30 16.22
CA MET A 28 -0.44 -8.85 15.44
C MET A 28 -0.76 -10.21 14.82
N ILE A 29 -1.43 -11.10 15.55
CA ILE A 29 -1.83 -12.42 15.04
C ILE A 29 -2.78 -12.25 13.85
N ILE A 30 -3.81 -11.41 14.00
CA ILE A 30 -4.77 -11.17 12.92
C ILE A 30 -4.06 -10.55 11.71
N ALA A 31 -3.27 -9.51 11.92
CA ALA A 31 -2.57 -8.83 10.85
C ALA A 31 -1.61 -9.77 10.07
N LEU A 32 -0.79 -10.55 10.78
CA LEU A 32 0.17 -11.46 10.14
C LEU A 32 -0.51 -12.59 9.38
N VAL A 33 -1.43 -13.29 10.02
CA VAL A 33 -2.12 -14.45 9.41
C VAL A 33 -2.97 -13.99 8.23
N SER A 34 -3.74 -12.91 8.40
CA SER A 34 -4.60 -12.41 7.33
C SER A 34 -3.81 -11.81 6.16
N THR A 35 -2.67 -11.18 6.41
CA THR A 35 -1.78 -10.70 5.33
C THR A 35 -1.24 -11.89 4.54
N LEU A 36 -0.79 -12.95 5.20
CA LEU A 36 -0.27 -14.13 4.52
C LEU A 36 -1.36 -14.80 3.64
N ILE A 37 -2.54 -15.03 4.20
CA ILE A 37 -3.67 -15.61 3.45
C ILE A 37 -4.10 -14.66 2.32
N GLY A 38 -4.19 -13.35 2.60
CA GLY A 38 -4.53 -12.33 1.61
C GLY A 38 -3.52 -12.27 0.45
N CYS A 39 -2.23 -12.42 0.74
CA CYS A 39 -1.21 -12.53 -0.30
C CYS A 39 -1.45 -13.75 -1.19
N ILE A 40 -1.73 -14.92 -0.61
CA ILE A 40 -2.01 -16.15 -1.39
C ILE A 40 -3.22 -15.93 -2.30
N ILE A 41 -4.32 -15.37 -1.77
CA ILE A 41 -5.51 -15.03 -2.55
C ILE A 41 -5.17 -14.02 -3.65
N GLY A 42 -4.46 -12.95 -3.31
CA GLY A 42 -4.09 -11.90 -4.24
C GLY A 42 -3.18 -12.39 -5.37
N PHE A 43 -2.19 -13.25 -5.07
CA PHE A 43 -1.37 -13.89 -6.09
C PHE A 43 -2.20 -14.78 -7.03
N ALA A 44 -3.07 -15.61 -6.48
CA ALA A 44 -3.94 -16.46 -7.29
C ALA A 44 -4.83 -15.61 -8.22
N VAL A 45 -5.49 -14.60 -7.70
CA VAL A 45 -6.37 -13.71 -8.46
C VAL A 45 -5.58 -12.90 -9.50
N GLY A 46 -4.49 -12.25 -9.09
CA GLY A 46 -3.68 -11.39 -9.95
C GLY A 46 -3.07 -12.17 -11.13
N ILE A 47 -2.56 -13.38 -10.90
CA ILE A 47 -2.05 -14.24 -11.97
C ILE A 47 -3.17 -14.63 -12.95
N VAL A 48 -4.35 -15.03 -12.46
CA VAL A 48 -5.48 -15.40 -13.33
C VAL A 48 -5.93 -14.21 -14.18
N GLN A 49 -5.92 -13.00 -13.63
CA GLN A 49 -6.27 -11.80 -14.39
C GLN A 49 -5.27 -11.46 -15.52
N THR A 50 -4.01 -11.91 -15.42
CA THR A 50 -2.96 -11.65 -16.42
C THR A 50 -2.82 -12.75 -17.50
N ILE A 51 -3.56 -13.87 -17.41
CA ILE A 51 -3.49 -14.93 -18.42
C ILE A 51 -3.89 -14.36 -19.80
N PRO A 52 -3.03 -14.41 -20.83
CA PRO A 52 -3.39 -13.88 -22.14
C PRO A 52 -4.47 -14.72 -22.81
N VAL A 53 -5.36 -14.06 -23.55
CA VAL A 53 -6.39 -14.72 -24.37
C VAL A 53 -6.05 -14.48 -25.83
N SER A 54 -5.70 -15.53 -26.56
CA SER A 54 -5.42 -15.47 -28.01
C SER A 54 -6.73 -15.52 -28.82
N LYS A 55 -6.70 -14.90 -30.03
CA LYS A 55 -7.82 -15.02 -31.00
C LYS A 55 -8.00 -16.46 -31.48
N ASN A 56 -6.95 -17.27 -31.46
CA ASN A 56 -6.94 -18.68 -31.90
C ASN A 56 -7.33 -19.66 -30.78
N ASP A 57 -7.59 -19.18 -29.55
CA ASP A 57 -8.05 -20.04 -28.46
C ASP A 57 -9.50 -20.51 -28.70
N ASN A 58 -9.81 -21.72 -28.21
CA ASN A 58 -11.15 -22.29 -28.26
C ASN A 58 -12.18 -21.30 -27.63
N ILE A 59 -13.33 -21.13 -28.29
CA ILE A 59 -14.41 -20.25 -27.82
C ILE A 59 -14.81 -20.55 -26.38
N LEU A 60 -14.84 -21.84 -26.00
CA LEU A 60 -15.18 -22.27 -24.64
C LEU A 60 -14.17 -21.75 -23.62
N LYS A 61 -12.85 -21.84 -23.91
CA LYS A 61 -11.78 -21.30 -23.06
C LYS A 61 -11.89 -19.77 -22.94
N ARG A 62 -12.18 -19.07 -24.02
CA ARG A 62 -12.35 -17.61 -24.03
C ARG A 62 -13.56 -17.19 -23.19
N ALA A 63 -14.70 -17.86 -23.35
CA ALA A 63 -15.91 -17.59 -22.58
C ALA A 63 -15.68 -17.87 -21.08
N PHE A 64 -15.05 -18.99 -20.76
CA PHE A 64 -14.72 -19.35 -19.37
C PHE A 64 -13.80 -18.31 -18.71
N LEU A 65 -12.69 -17.94 -19.37
CA LEU A 65 -11.77 -16.93 -18.83
C LEU A 65 -12.42 -15.54 -18.73
N PHE A 66 -13.32 -15.19 -19.63
CA PHE A 66 -14.08 -13.94 -19.54
C PHE A 66 -14.96 -13.93 -18.30
N VAL A 67 -15.73 -14.98 -18.05
CA VAL A 67 -16.60 -15.08 -16.87
C VAL A 67 -15.79 -15.07 -15.57
N VAL A 68 -14.69 -15.83 -15.51
CA VAL A 68 -13.81 -15.87 -14.35
C VAL A 68 -13.23 -14.48 -14.07
N ARG A 69 -12.71 -13.81 -15.09
CA ARG A 69 -12.17 -12.44 -14.93
C ARG A 69 -13.23 -11.45 -14.49
N LEU A 70 -14.44 -11.54 -15.04
CA LEU A 70 -15.54 -10.68 -14.65
C LEU A 70 -15.84 -10.83 -13.16
N ILE A 71 -15.95 -12.06 -12.66
CA ILE A 71 -16.19 -12.34 -11.24
C ILE A 71 -15.04 -11.80 -10.38
N LEU A 72 -13.79 -12.06 -10.78
CA LEU A 72 -12.61 -11.60 -10.06
C LEU A 72 -12.48 -10.06 -10.06
N ASN A 73 -12.83 -9.40 -11.15
CA ASN A 73 -12.86 -7.94 -11.21
C ASN A 73 -13.93 -7.37 -10.29
N ILE A 74 -15.15 -7.92 -10.30
CA ILE A 74 -16.22 -7.54 -9.38
C ILE A 74 -15.76 -7.71 -7.92
N TYR A 75 -15.13 -8.85 -7.61
CA TYR A 75 -14.55 -9.08 -6.28
C TYR A 75 -13.56 -7.97 -5.89
N VAL A 76 -12.58 -7.68 -6.75
CA VAL A 76 -11.56 -6.67 -6.47
C VAL A 76 -12.19 -5.28 -6.31
N GLU A 77 -13.11 -4.90 -7.20
CA GLU A 77 -13.78 -3.60 -7.15
C GLU A 77 -14.65 -3.44 -5.89
N VAL A 78 -15.43 -4.45 -5.52
CA VAL A 78 -16.30 -4.41 -4.35
C VAL A 78 -15.48 -4.28 -3.07
N PHE A 79 -14.46 -5.12 -2.88
CA PHE A 79 -13.68 -5.13 -1.63
C PHE A 79 -12.73 -3.95 -1.51
N ARG A 80 -12.30 -3.34 -2.61
CA ARG A 80 -11.52 -2.09 -2.60
C ARG A 80 -12.39 -0.84 -2.56
N GLY A 81 -13.60 -0.91 -3.11
CA GLY A 81 -14.52 0.23 -3.20
C GLY A 81 -15.41 0.43 -1.99
N THR A 82 -15.41 -0.47 -1.02
CA THR A 82 -16.26 -0.38 0.18
C THR A 82 -15.44 -0.34 1.47
N PRO A 83 -15.88 0.36 2.52
CA PRO A 83 -15.17 0.41 3.80
C PRO A 83 -15.10 -0.97 4.46
N MET A 84 -13.92 -1.38 4.94
CA MET A 84 -13.72 -2.69 5.59
C MET A 84 -14.62 -2.86 6.84
N MET A 85 -14.95 -1.78 7.56
CA MET A 85 -15.90 -1.82 8.68
C MET A 85 -17.29 -2.26 8.23
N ALA A 86 -17.77 -1.74 7.12
CA ALA A 86 -19.07 -2.12 6.56
C ALA A 86 -19.05 -3.59 6.09
N GLN A 87 -17.95 -4.01 5.45
CA GLN A 87 -17.74 -5.40 5.06
C GLN A 87 -17.76 -6.33 6.27
N ALA A 88 -17.09 -5.96 7.36
CA ALA A 88 -17.04 -6.75 8.59
C ALA A 88 -18.45 -6.97 9.18
N MET A 89 -19.24 -5.91 9.28
CA MET A 89 -20.60 -6.00 9.77
C MET A 89 -21.50 -6.81 8.82
N PHE A 90 -21.40 -6.53 7.52
CA PHE A 90 -22.23 -7.22 6.52
C PHE A 90 -21.92 -8.73 6.47
N ILE A 91 -20.65 -9.11 6.47
CA ILE A 91 -20.26 -10.51 6.40
C ILE A 91 -20.62 -11.24 7.70
N TYR A 92 -20.27 -10.67 8.85
CA TYR A 92 -20.48 -11.33 10.14
C TYR A 92 -21.96 -11.45 10.52
N PHE A 93 -22.69 -10.35 10.52
CA PHE A 93 -24.10 -10.35 10.87
C PHE A 93 -25.00 -10.81 9.73
N GLY A 94 -24.63 -10.51 8.49
CA GLY A 94 -25.38 -10.92 7.30
C GLY A 94 -25.32 -12.43 7.08
N SER A 95 -24.19 -13.09 7.35
CA SER A 95 -24.11 -14.56 7.26
C SER A 95 -25.04 -15.26 8.26
N ALA A 96 -25.16 -14.73 9.46
CA ALA A 96 -26.08 -15.26 10.46
C ALA A 96 -27.54 -14.99 10.08
N ALA A 97 -27.87 -13.78 9.63
CA ALA A 97 -29.24 -13.36 9.34
C ALA A 97 -29.79 -13.99 8.04
N LEU A 98 -29.01 -14.07 6.98
CA LEU A 98 -29.46 -14.50 5.66
C LEU A 98 -29.27 -16.00 5.42
N PHE A 99 -28.20 -16.58 5.95
CA PHE A 99 -27.82 -17.96 5.68
C PHE A 99 -27.82 -18.85 6.91
N ASN A 100 -28.16 -18.32 8.09
CA ASN A 100 -28.11 -19.02 9.38
C ASN A 100 -26.74 -19.62 9.68
N ILE A 101 -25.67 -18.99 9.18
CA ILE A 101 -24.27 -19.40 9.40
C ILE A 101 -23.69 -18.58 10.55
N ASN A 102 -23.52 -19.21 11.72
CA ASN A 102 -22.90 -18.59 12.89
C ASN A 102 -21.39 -18.79 12.86
N MET A 103 -20.66 -17.82 12.27
CA MET A 103 -19.22 -17.85 12.27
C MET A 103 -18.65 -17.49 13.65
N SER A 104 -17.56 -18.17 14.07
CA SER A 104 -16.81 -17.67 15.23
C SER A 104 -16.19 -16.30 14.91
N MET A 105 -16.11 -15.42 15.91
CA MET A 105 -15.52 -14.07 15.73
C MET A 105 -14.09 -14.14 15.14
N TRP A 106 -13.27 -15.09 15.60
CA TRP A 106 -11.90 -15.27 15.10
C TRP A 106 -11.86 -15.67 13.63
N PHE A 107 -12.70 -16.64 13.24
CA PHE A 107 -12.80 -17.03 11.84
C PHE A 107 -13.24 -15.86 10.96
N ALA A 108 -14.27 -15.12 11.39
CA ALA A 108 -14.75 -13.95 10.69
C ALA A 108 -13.65 -12.88 10.56
N ALA A 109 -12.88 -12.63 11.63
CA ALA A 109 -11.78 -11.68 11.59
C ALA A 109 -10.72 -12.06 10.55
N PHE A 110 -10.22 -13.30 10.57
CA PHE A 110 -9.25 -13.77 9.58
C PHE A 110 -9.83 -13.72 8.17
N PHE A 111 -11.06 -14.18 7.99
CA PHE A 111 -11.72 -14.22 6.69
C PHE A 111 -11.88 -12.83 6.07
N ILE A 112 -12.43 -11.87 6.84
CA ILE A 112 -12.71 -10.51 6.36
C ILE A 112 -11.41 -9.80 5.98
N VAL A 113 -10.41 -9.80 6.87
CA VAL A 113 -9.13 -9.13 6.60
C VAL A 113 -8.40 -9.81 5.45
N SER A 114 -8.43 -11.15 5.36
CA SER A 114 -7.77 -11.88 4.27
C SER A 114 -8.39 -11.60 2.90
N ILE A 115 -9.72 -11.58 2.81
CA ILE A 115 -10.42 -11.28 1.55
C ILE A 115 -10.17 -9.82 1.14
N ASN A 116 -10.24 -8.89 2.08
CA ASN A 116 -9.96 -7.48 1.81
C ASN A 116 -8.51 -7.30 1.33
N THR A 117 -7.54 -7.81 2.08
CA THR A 117 -6.12 -7.79 1.70
C THR A 117 -5.88 -8.48 0.36
N GLY A 118 -6.56 -9.59 0.09
CA GLY A 118 -6.50 -10.32 -1.18
C GLY A 118 -6.91 -9.48 -2.37
N ALA A 119 -7.91 -8.64 -2.24
CA ALA A 119 -8.35 -7.73 -3.30
C ALA A 119 -7.29 -6.65 -3.60
N TYR A 120 -6.68 -6.05 -2.57
CA TYR A 120 -5.56 -5.11 -2.76
C TYR A 120 -4.34 -5.79 -3.36
N MET A 121 -3.99 -6.98 -2.87
CA MET A 121 -2.86 -7.76 -3.38
C MET A 121 -3.07 -8.24 -4.81
N ALA A 122 -4.28 -8.57 -5.23
CA ALA A 122 -4.58 -8.95 -6.61
C ALA A 122 -4.22 -7.82 -7.60
N GLU A 123 -4.58 -6.60 -7.28
CA GLU A 123 -4.21 -5.43 -8.08
C GLU A 123 -2.70 -5.20 -8.08
N THR A 124 -2.06 -5.31 -6.91
CA THR A 124 -0.60 -5.16 -6.77
C THR A 124 0.15 -6.22 -7.59
N VAL A 125 -0.30 -7.47 -7.54
CA VAL A 125 0.31 -8.58 -8.31
C VAL A 125 0.09 -8.36 -9.81
N ARG A 126 -1.12 -7.98 -10.22
CA ARG A 126 -1.42 -7.65 -11.61
C ARG A 126 -0.53 -6.49 -12.10
N GLY A 127 -0.41 -5.42 -11.32
CA GLY A 127 0.46 -4.28 -11.63
C GLY A 127 1.93 -4.67 -11.71
N GLY A 128 2.42 -5.47 -10.76
CA GLY A 128 3.79 -5.96 -10.73
C GLY A 128 4.15 -6.86 -11.91
N ILE A 129 3.21 -7.70 -12.37
CA ILE A 129 3.42 -8.51 -13.58
C ILE A 129 3.45 -7.62 -14.83
N LEU A 130 2.55 -6.64 -14.92
CA LEU A 130 2.47 -5.74 -16.07
C LEU A 130 3.63 -4.72 -16.12
N SER A 131 4.33 -4.48 -15.03
CA SER A 131 5.51 -3.58 -14.97
C SER A 131 6.79 -4.22 -15.52
N ILE A 132 6.78 -5.51 -15.80
CA ILE A 132 7.94 -6.20 -16.40
C ILE A 132 8.04 -5.82 -17.87
N ASP A 133 9.27 -5.51 -18.30
CA ASP A 133 9.57 -5.12 -19.68
C ASP A 133 9.00 -6.15 -20.68
N PRO A 134 8.19 -5.71 -21.68
CA PRO A 134 7.66 -6.58 -22.72
C PRO A 134 8.73 -7.39 -23.45
N GLY A 135 9.97 -6.88 -23.58
CA GLY A 135 11.11 -7.57 -24.16
C GLY A 135 11.45 -8.88 -23.46
N GLN A 136 11.20 -8.99 -22.13
CA GLN A 136 11.36 -10.24 -21.40
C GLN A 136 10.37 -11.31 -21.89
N THR A 137 9.14 -10.89 -22.16
CA THR A 137 8.10 -11.76 -22.72
C THR A 137 8.40 -12.16 -24.16
N GLU A 138 8.90 -11.24 -24.99
CA GLU A 138 9.26 -11.47 -26.38
C GLU A 138 10.50 -12.38 -26.49
N GLY A 139 11.54 -12.12 -25.69
CA GLY A 139 12.72 -12.96 -25.62
C GLY A 139 12.43 -14.39 -25.19
N ALA A 140 11.60 -14.58 -24.16
CA ALA A 140 11.18 -15.90 -23.70
C ALA A 140 10.40 -16.65 -24.79
N LYS A 141 9.53 -15.98 -25.55
CA LYS A 141 8.82 -16.56 -26.69
C LYS A 141 9.75 -16.93 -27.85
N ALA A 142 10.77 -16.10 -28.13
CA ALA A 142 11.73 -16.32 -29.21
C ALA A 142 12.54 -17.62 -29.01
N ILE A 143 12.82 -18.00 -27.76
CA ILE A 143 13.50 -19.27 -27.44
C ILE A 143 12.50 -20.43 -27.23
N GLY A 144 11.23 -20.25 -27.60
CA GLY A 144 10.23 -21.33 -27.61
C GLY A 144 9.61 -21.65 -26.24
N MET A 145 9.73 -20.78 -25.23
CA MET A 145 9.07 -21.01 -23.93
C MET A 145 7.55 -20.98 -24.06
N THR A 146 6.90 -21.95 -23.41
CA THR A 146 5.45 -21.90 -23.22
C THR A 146 5.07 -20.75 -22.28
N HIS A 147 3.82 -20.30 -22.33
CA HIS A 147 3.36 -19.23 -21.45
C HIS A 147 3.58 -19.52 -19.96
N VAL A 148 3.36 -20.78 -19.54
CA VAL A 148 3.57 -21.19 -18.15
C VAL A 148 5.05 -21.15 -17.77
N GLN A 149 5.94 -21.65 -18.63
CA GLN A 149 7.39 -21.58 -18.41
C GLN A 149 7.88 -20.14 -18.32
N MET A 150 7.47 -19.30 -19.26
CA MET A 150 7.80 -17.87 -19.26
C MET A 150 7.31 -17.19 -17.98
N MET A 151 6.08 -17.45 -17.55
CA MET A 151 5.51 -16.87 -16.34
C MET A 151 6.30 -17.30 -15.10
N LEU A 152 6.57 -18.60 -14.94
CA LEU A 152 7.21 -19.15 -13.74
C LEU A 152 8.72 -18.84 -13.65
N TYR A 153 9.44 -18.86 -14.78
CA TYR A 153 10.89 -18.77 -14.77
C TYR A 153 11.43 -17.37 -15.11
N VAL A 154 10.66 -16.54 -15.80
CA VAL A 154 11.12 -15.21 -16.25
C VAL A 154 10.34 -14.09 -15.58
N ILE A 155 9.01 -14.06 -15.72
CA ILE A 155 8.17 -12.94 -15.30
C ILE A 155 7.94 -12.92 -13.80
N LEU A 156 7.47 -14.02 -13.22
CA LEU A 156 7.06 -14.08 -11.82
C LEU A 156 8.22 -13.81 -10.84
N PRO A 157 9.45 -14.34 -11.04
CA PRO A 157 10.58 -14.00 -10.16
C PRO A 157 10.95 -12.52 -10.16
N GLN A 158 10.84 -11.83 -11.31
CA GLN A 158 11.07 -10.40 -11.42
C GLN A 158 9.91 -9.61 -10.81
N ALA A 159 8.67 -9.98 -11.12
CA ALA A 159 7.47 -9.35 -10.57
C ALA A 159 7.44 -9.44 -9.04
N LEU A 160 7.85 -10.59 -8.45
CA LEU A 160 7.91 -10.77 -7.01
C LEU A 160 8.80 -9.73 -6.32
N ARG A 161 9.96 -9.40 -6.90
CA ARG A 161 10.84 -8.36 -6.36
C ARG A 161 10.13 -7.01 -6.31
N ASN A 162 9.41 -6.66 -7.37
CA ASN A 162 8.65 -5.39 -7.44
C ASN A 162 7.45 -5.37 -6.48
N ILE A 163 6.89 -6.53 -6.14
CA ILE A 163 5.71 -6.67 -5.27
C ILE A 163 6.08 -6.72 -3.78
N MET A 164 7.29 -7.19 -3.43
CA MET A 164 7.71 -7.42 -2.04
C MET A 164 7.54 -6.19 -1.12
N PRO A 165 7.94 -4.96 -1.50
CA PRO A 165 7.74 -3.78 -0.66
C PRO A 165 6.25 -3.53 -0.37
N GLN A 166 5.38 -3.80 -1.34
CA GLN A 166 3.94 -3.63 -1.18
C GLN A 166 3.31 -4.67 -0.24
N ILE A 167 3.84 -5.90 -0.22
CA ILE A 167 3.43 -6.91 0.78
C ILE A 167 3.73 -6.40 2.19
N GLY A 168 4.93 -5.85 2.40
CA GLY A 168 5.31 -5.25 3.67
C GLY A 168 4.42 -4.08 4.07
N ASN A 169 4.10 -3.20 3.13
CA ASN A 169 3.19 -2.08 3.36
C ASN A 169 1.78 -2.55 3.73
N ASN A 170 1.24 -3.57 3.06
CA ASN A 170 -0.06 -4.15 3.42
C ASN A 170 -0.09 -4.71 4.84
N LEU A 171 1.00 -5.34 5.32
CA LEU A 171 1.07 -5.79 6.71
C LEU A 171 0.97 -4.61 7.69
N ILE A 172 1.69 -3.51 7.43
CA ILE A 172 1.65 -2.30 8.27
C ILE A 172 0.25 -1.69 8.27
N ILE A 173 -0.43 -1.66 7.13
CA ILE A 173 -1.81 -1.21 6.99
C ILE A 173 -2.73 -2.12 7.81
N ASN A 174 -2.64 -3.43 7.65
CA ASN A 174 -3.46 -4.40 8.37
C ASN A 174 -3.32 -4.29 9.89
N ILE A 175 -2.11 -4.04 10.43
CA ILE A 175 -1.92 -3.81 11.87
C ILE A 175 -2.83 -2.68 12.37
N LYS A 176 -3.01 -1.62 11.61
CA LYS A 176 -3.89 -0.50 11.97
C LYS A 176 -5.35 -0.82 11.71
N ASP A 177 -5.63 -1.45 10.58
CA ASP A 177 -6.99 -1.68 10.11
C ASP A 177 -7.72 -2.80 10.87
N THR A 178 -6.99 -3.67 11.62
CA THR A 178 -7.62 -4.61 12.56
C THR A 178 -8.53 -3.92 13.59
N CYS A 179 -8.34 -2.62 13.89
CA CYS A 179 -9.18 -1.83 14.78
C CYS A 179 -10.66 -1.86 14.37
N VAL A 180 -10.94 -2.01 13.07
CA VAL A 180 -12.27 -2.11 12.50
C VAL A 180 -13.04 -3.34 13.03
N LEU A 181 -12.33 -4.42 13.36
CA LEU A 181 -12.94 -5.66 13.87
C LEU A 181 -13.54 -5.52 15.27
N SER A 182 -13.27 -4.41 15.94
CA SER A 182 -13.91 -4.07 17.22
C SER A 182 -15.44 -4.00 17.11
N VAL A 183 -16.00 -3.74 15.93
CA VAL A 183 -17.45 -3.68 15.68
C VAL A 183 -18.13 -5.04 15.76
N ILE A 184 -17.39 -6.12 15.48
CA ILE A 184 -17.89 -7.49 15.60
C ILE A 184 -17.49 -8.15 16.93
N GLY A 185 -16.87 -7.39 17.85
CA GLY A 185 -16.54 -7.83 19.21
C GLY A 185 -15.18 -8.51 19.39
N ILE A 186 -14.29 -8.44 18.39
CA ILE A 186 -12.91 -8.96 18.54
C ILE A 186 -12.14 -8.09 19.52
N VAL A 187 -11.57 -8.75 20.55
CA VAL A 187 -10.73 -8.10 21.56
C VAL A 187 -9.31 -7.93 21.02
N GLU A 188 -9.11 -6.93 20.17
CA GLU A 188 -7.83 -6.45 19.69
C GLU A 188 -7.44 -5.15 20.42
N LEU A 189 -6.35 -4.48 20.04
CA LEU A 189 -5.79 -3.34 20.77
C LEU A 189 -6.79 -2.17 20.89
N PHE A 190 -7.52 -1.83 19.86
CA PHE A 190 -8.50 -0.73 19.89
C PHE A 190 -9.70 -1.08 20.76
N TYR A 191 -10.21 -2.31 20.67
CA TYR A 191 -11.29 -2.79 21.54
C TYR A 191 -10.88 -2.78 23.01
N ALA A 192 -9.68 -3.28 23.32
CA ALA A 192 -9.13 -3.24 24.67
C ALA A 192 -9.03 -1.80 25.20
N THR A 193 -8.56 -0.87 24.35
CA THR A 193 -8.51 0.56 24.67
C THR A 193 -9.88 1.12 24.97
N LYS A 194 -10.86 0.87 24.11
CA LYS A 194 -12.25 1.33 24.27
C LYS A 194 -12.87 0.81 25.57
N SER A 195 -12.60 -0.46 25.89
CA SER A 195 -13.07 -1.07 27.13
C SER A 195 -12.46 -0.42 28.36
N VAL A 196 -11.16 -0.14 28.36
CA VAL A 196 -10.45 0.54 29.47
C VAL A 196 -10.92 1.99 29.58
N ALA A 197 -11.04 2.70 28.47
CA ALA A 197 -11.53 4.08 28.44
C ALA A 197 -12.94 4.21 29.02
N GLY A 198 -13.84 3.29 28.67
CA GLY A 198 -15.21 3.28 29.19
C GLY A 198 -15.28 2.90 30.68
N ALA A 199 -14.46 1.93 31.11
CA ALA A 199 -14.45 1.49 32.51
C ALA A 199 -13.87 2.54 33.48
N LEU A 200 -12.92 3.34 33.03
CA LEU A 200 -12.20 4.33 33.85
C LEU A 200 -12.61 5.77 33.56
N TYR A 201 -13.43 6.02 32.56
CA TYR A 201 -13.81 7.35 32.08
C TYR A 201 -12.59 8.23 31.70
N THR A 202 -11.52 7.60 31.15
CA THR A 202 -10.24 8.23 30.80
C THR A 202 -9.96 8.04 29.30
N TYR A 203 -10.78 8.65 28.45
CA TYR A 203 -10.68 8.43 27.00
C TYR A 203 -9.35 8.96 26.43
N PHE A 204 -8.96 10.17 26.79
CA PHE A 204 -7.77 10.79 26.23
C PHE A 204 -6.49 10.03 26.60
N GLU A 205 -6.34 9.68 27.87
CA GLU A 205 -5.19 8.94 28.40
C GLU A 205 -5.13 7.51 27.83
N ALA A 206 -6.27 6.82 27.77
CA ALA A 206 -6.36 5.47 27.25
C ALA A 206 -5.99 5.41 25.76
N PHE A 207 -6.49 6.35 24.95
CA PHE A 207 -6.16 6.42 23.53
C PHE A 207 -4.74 6.91 23.28
N THR A 208 -4.15 7.71 24.16
CA THR A 208 -2.72 8.04 24.09
C THR A 208 -1.86 6.80 24.23
N VAL A 209 -2.17 5.91 25.21
CA VAL A 209 -1.47 4.62 25.36
C VAL A 209 -1.62 3.78 24.08
N ALA A 210 -2.82 3.69 23.53
CA ALA A 210 -3.06 2.95 22.30
C ALA A 210 -2.25 3.48 21.11
N MET A 211 -2.24 4.82 20.91
CA MET A 211 -1.46 5.47 19.84
C MET A 211 0.03 5.11 19.93
N VAL A 212 0.60 5.20 21.13
CA VAL A 212 2.01 4.83 21.36
C VAL A 212 2.23 3.35 21.05
N MET A 213 1.33 2.46 21.47
CA MET A 213 1.46 1.04 21.18
C MET A 213 1.33 0.72 19.70
N TYR A 214 0.36 1.27 18.99
CA TYR A 214 0.24 1.13 17.54
C TYR A 214 1.49 1.65 16.81
N PHE A 215 2.01 2.80 17.24
CA PHE A 215 3.23 3.35 16.69
C PHE A 215 4.43 2.42 16.89
N VAL A 216 4.62 1.89 18.11
CA VAL A 216 5.70 0.93 18.39
C VAL A 216 5.56 -0.33 17.54
N LEU A 217 4.36 -0.90 17.42
CA LEU A 217 4.10 -2.09 16.60
C LEU A 217 4.42 -1.82 15.12
N THR A 218 3.86 -0.77 14.55
CA THR A 218 4.04 -0.44 13.13
C THR A 218 5.48 -0.03 12.82
N PHE A 219 6.12 0.74 13.70
CA PHE A 219 7.52 1.14 13.57
C PHE A 219 8.45 -0.08 13.60
N THR A 220 8.26 -0.98 14.57
CA THR A 220 9.08 -2.20 14.69
C THR A 220 8.91 -3.09 13.45
N CYS A 221 7.66 -3.35 13.03
CA CYS A 221 7.39 -4.11 11.81
C CYS A 221 8.01 -3.44 10.57
N SER A 222 7.88 -2.13 10.43
CA SER A 222 8.47 -1.38 9.32
C SER A 222 10.01 -1.49 9.26
N ARG A 223 10.67 -1.45 10.43
CA ARG A 223 12.12 -1.63 10.51
C ARG A 223 12.57 -3.04 10.16
N LEU A 224 11.86 -4.05 10.66
CA LEU A 224 12.14 -5.45 10.35
C LEU A 224 11.94 -5.74 8.86
N LEU A 225 10.87 -5.22 8.25
CA LEU A 225 10.61 -5.37 6.82
C LEU A 225 11.70 -4.73 5.97
N ARG A 226 12.13 -3.49 6.27
CA ARG A 226 13.23 -2.83 5.55
C ARG A 226 14.56 -3.58 5.66
N LEU A 227 14.84 -4.20 6.81
CA LEU A 227 16.04 -5.04 6.97
C LEU A 227 15.95 -6.30 6.09
N TRP A 228 14.75 -6.84 5.95
CA TRP A 228 14.48 -8.01 5.12
C TRP A 228 14.57 -7.68 3.63
N GLU A 229 14.01 -6.56 3.20
CA GLU A 229 14.11 -6.04 1.84
C GLU A 229 15.56 -5.84 1.43
N LYS A 230 16.37 -5.16 2.24
CA LYS A 230 17.82 -4.98 1.98
C LYS A 230 18.58 -6.29 1.80
N LYS A 231 18.16 -7.36 2.48
CA LYS A 231 18.79 -8.68 2.35
C LYS A 231 18.38 -9.41 1.08
N LEU A 232 17.18 -9.12 0.56
CA LEU A 232 16.65 -9.73 -0.67
C LEU A 232 17.14 -9.01 -1.93
N ASP A 233 17.35 -7.70 -1.89
CA ASP A 233 17.77 -6.90 -3.05
C ASP A 233 19.26 -7.06 -3.40
N GLY A 234 20.06 -7.74 -2.55
CA GLY A 234 21.50 -7.86 -2.79
C GLY A 234 22.15 -6.47 -2.93
N SER A 235 23.36 -6.26 -2.45
CA SER A 235 24.03 -4.96 -2.49
C SER A 235 23.93 -4.31 -3.88
N ASP A 236 23.56 -3.04 -3.88
CA ASP A 236 23.72 -1.98 -4.87
C ASP A 236 22.50 -1.55 -5.70
N ASN A 237 22.16 -0.29 -5.47
CA ASN A 237 21.52 0.68 -6.36
C ASN A 237 20.00 0.56 -6.65
N TYR A 238 19.16 0.36 -5.65
CA TYR A 238 17.82 0.92 -5.73
C TYR A 238 17.66 2.00 -4.65
N ASP A 239 17.80 3.25 -5.07
CA ASP A 239 17.21 4.38 -4.36
C ASP A 239 15.71 4.10 -4.31
N LEU A 240 15.25 3.55 -3.20
CA LEU A 240 13.83 3.53 -2.88
C LEU A 240 13.43 4.98 -2.62
N ALA A 241 13.18 5.71 -3.70
CA ALA A 241 12.40 6.92 -3.61
C ALA A 241 11.15 6.56 -2.80
N THR A 242 11.04 7.14 -1.62
CA THR A 242 9.80 7.15 -0.84
C THR A 242 8.70 7.59 -1.77
N THR A 243 7.94 6.64 -2.25
CA THR A 243 6.86 6.88 -3.20
C THR A 243 5.71 7.50 -2.43
N ASP A 244 5.73 8.81 -2.30
CA ASP A 244 4.49 9.56 -2.21
C ASP A 244 3.70 9.21 -3.47
N THR A 245 2.58 8.55 -3.31
CA THR A 245 1.71 8.07 -4.38
C THR A 245 1.22 9.17 -5.34
N LEU A 246 1.54 10.43 -5.05
CA LEU A 246 1.18 11.60 -5.86
C LEU A 246 2.27 12.03 -6.85
N THR A 247 3.51 11.53 -6.77
CA THR A 247 4.61 11.95 -7.65
C THR A 247 4.82 11.04 -8.87
N HIS A 248 4.14 9.90 -8.96
CA HIS A 248 4.31 8.96 -10.07
C HIS A 248 3.45 9.21 -11.32
N THR A 249 2.77 10.33 -11.41
CA THR A 249 2.06 10.71 -12.66
C THR A 249 2.94 11.40 -13.69
N SER A 250 4.22 11.63 -13.43
CA SER A 250 5.09 12.41 -14.33
C SER A 250 6.10 11.60 -15.15
N GLY A 251 5.97 10.29 -15.30
CA GLY A 251 6.62 9.50 -16.37
C GLY A 251 8.12 9.74 -16.65
N LEU A 252 8.89 10.22 -15.70
CA LEU A 252 10.32 10.54 -15.86
C LEU A 252 11.20 9.50 -15.21
N TYR A 253 11.33 8.33 -15.85
CA TYR A 253 12.47 7.44 -15.61
C TYR A 253 13.67 7.92 -16.45
N SER A 254 14.68 8.50 -15.80
CA SER A 254 15.96 8.73 -16.41
C SER A 254 16.80 7.46 -16.30
N TYR A 255 17.00 6.75 -17.38
CA TYR A 255 17.93 5.62 -17.43
C TYR A 255 19.38 6.11 -17.27
N PRO A 256 20.23 5.44 -16.48
CA PRO A 256 21.68 5.69 -16.52
C PRO A 256 22.20 5.35 -17.91
N GLY A 257 22.54 6.36 -18.69
CA GLY A 257 22.95 6.22 -20.10
C GLY A 257 22.10 7.01 -21.11
N ASP A 258 21.03 7.67 -20.69
CA ASP A 258 20.24 8.52 -21.56
C ASP A 258 21.01 9.84 -21.82
N SER A 259 21.49 10.00 -23.04
CA SER A 259 22.19 11.20 -23.53
C SER A 259 21.35 12.49 -23.46
N SER A 260 20.06 12.37 -23.15
CA SER A 260 19.16 13.52 -22.95
C SER A 260 19.47 14.30 -21.66
N SER A 261 20.12 13.68 -20.67
CA SER A 261 20.55 14.36 -19.43
C SER A 261 21.73 15.31 -19.67
N SER A 262 22.63 14.96 -20.60
CA SER A 262 23.76 15.82 -21.00
C SER A 262 23.27 17.05 -21.76
N LEU A 263 22.29 16.90 -22.64
CA LEU A 263 21.68 18.00 -23.42
C LEU A 263 20.86 18.97 -22.54
N ARG A 264 20.29 18.49 -21.44
CA ARG A 264 19.55 19.33 -20.49
C ARG A 264 20.53 20.16 -19.64
N ASN A 265 21.66 19.60 -19.22
CA ASN A 265 22.69 20.31 -18.47
C ASN A 265 23.40 21.35 -19.35
N GLU A 266 23.60 21.08 -20.64
CA GLU A 266 24.15 22.06 -21.59
C GLU A 266 23.17 23.23 -21.84
N LYS A 267 21.86 22.97 -21.99
CA LYS A 267 20.86 24.04 -22.15
C LYS A 267 20.71 24.89 -20.89
N THR A 268 20.84 24.31 -19.70
CA THR A 268 20.79 25.05 -18.44
C THR A 268 22.08 25.90 -18.26
N ALA A 269 23.23 25.35 -18.63
CA ALA A 269 24.52 26.08 -18.60
C ALA A 269 24.59 27.20 -19.67
N ALA A 270 24.01 26.98 -20.85
CA ALA A 270 23.89 28.00 -21.90
C ALA A 270 22.93 29.13 -21.48
N GLY A 271 21.78 28.81 -20.91
CA GLY A 271 20.83 29.81 -20.39
C GLY A 271 21.38 30.65 -19.23
N GLN A 272 22.26 30.07 -18.40
CA GLN A 272 22.95 30.84 -17.36
C GLN A 272 24.07 31.75 -17.89
N ARG A 273 24.72 31.37 -18.99
CA ARG A 273 25.72 32.23 -19.65
C ARG A 273 25.07 33.42 -20.36
N ASP A 274 23.91 33.21 -20.99
CA ASP A 274 23.17 34.29 -21.65
C ASP A 274 22.56 35.28 -20.64
N SER A 275 22.14 34.80 -19.46
CA SER A 275 21.66 35.69 -18.39
C SER A 275 22.80 36.49 -17.72
N ALA A 276 24.02 35.92 -17.66
CA ALA A 276 25.19 36.62 -17.13
C ALA A 276 25.74 37.66 -18.13
N ALA A 277 25.66 37.39 -19.42
CA ALA A 277 26.05 38.32 -20.47
C ALA A 277 25.04 39.49 -20.61
N GLY A 278 23.73 39.27 -20.40
CA GLY A 278 22.70 40.29 -20.40
C GLY A 278 22.77 41.28 -19.22
N SER A 279 23.34 40.85 -18.09
CA SER A 279 23.50 41.73 -16.91
C SER A 279 24.74 42.62 -16.92
N ALA A 280 25.70 42.36 -17.82
CA ALA A 280 26.92 43.16 -17.97
C ALA A 280 26.76 44.33 -19.00
N GLY A 281 25.68 44.34 -19.77
CA GLY A 281 25.45 45.32 -20.85
C GLY A 281 24.46 46.48 -20.53
N SER A 282 23.92 46.55 -19.30
CA SER A 282 22.87 47.53 -18.95
C SER A 282 23.26 48.59 -17.95
N ASN A 283 24.56 48.92 -17.82
CA ASN A 283 25.02 49.98 -16.94
C ASN A 283 25.66 51.17 -17.63
N GLU A 284 25.22 51.54 -18.83
CA GLU A 284 25.49 52.86 -19.44
C GLU A 284 24.35 53.19 -20.38
N ALA A 285 23.46 54.11 -19.96
CA ALA A 285 22.88 55.23 -20.70
C ALA A 285 21.58 55.73 -20.04
N GLY A 286 21.67 56.96 -19.52
CA GLY A 286 20.75 58.01 -19.84
C GLY A 286 19.46 58.13 -19.01
N ALA A 287 19.52 59.07 -18.07
CA ALA A 287 18.37 59.74 -17.49
C ALA A 287 17.47 60.37 -18.55
N ASP A 288 16.15 60.22 -18.45
CA ASP A 288 15.17 61.19 -18.88
C ASP A 288 13.90 61.12 -17.99
N PRO A 289 13.48 62.25 -17.40
CA PRO A 289 12.34 62.30 -16.47
C PRO A 289 11.15 62.93 -17.22
N ASP A 290 10.16 62.10 -17.64
CA ASP A 290 8.77 62.55 -17.80
C ASP A 290 7.88 61.40 -18.34
N PHE A 291 7.11 60.80 -17.44
CA PHE A 291 5.77 60.27 -17.77
C PHE A 291 5.04 59.85 -16.48
N ARG A 292 4.56 60.91 -15.82
CA ARG A 292 3.48 60.78 -14.84
C ARG A 292 2.21 61.27 -15.54
N LYS A 293 1.27 60.41 -15.81
CA LYS A 293 -0.18 60.60 -15.88
C LYS A 293 -0.81 59.59 -16.86
N GLU A 294 -1.62 58.80 -16.31
CA GLU A 294 -2.91 58.29 -16.80
C GLU A 294 -3.11 56.82 -16.44
N ARG A 295 -3.80 56.63 -15.33
CA ARG A 295 -4.75 55.56 -15.22
C ARG A 295 -5.68 55.77 -14.01
N ASP A 296 -6.61 56.67 -14.21
CA ASP A 296 -7.92 56.64 -13.61
C ASP A 296 -8.94 56.68 -14.76
N ARG A 297 -9.47 55.50 -15.02
CA ARG A 297 -10.86 55.26 -15.49
C ARG A 297 -11.12 53.77 -15.49
#